data_8038d39a2115243c86b2f005728ae5c8
#
_entry.id   8038d39a2115243c86b2f005728ae5c8
#
_cell.length_a   1.000
_cell.length_b   1.000
_cell.length_c   1.000
_cell.angle_alpha   90.00
_cell.angle_beta   90.00
_cell.angle_gamma   90.00
#
_symmetry.space_group_name_H-M   'P 1'
#
loop_
_entity.id
_entity.type
_entity.pdbx_description
1 polymer ?
#
loop_
_entity_poly.entity_id
_entity_poly.type
_entity_poly.pdbx_seq_one_letter_code
_entity_poly.pdbx_strand_id
1 'polypeptide(L)'
;MAPKSIAPEPHSPELRAGRPRSEHAHNAILDAAFNLVLEEGFRSVSLESIAAKAGVAKTTVYRRWPNKAAIVMDAFTAKVGSGSLFPTAPTAIESIRLQMHAMARSFRGNDGVLVKALLAEAQFDPELANALRARWTLPRRKLATSVIRQAIQQGDIRSGISPDDVIDLLYAPIYYRLQRATGPLSHAYIERIFHHAMQGLTPT
;
A
#
# COMPACT_ATOMS: atom_id res chain seq x y z
N MET A 1 33.11 -0.62 -68.75
CA MET A 1 32.87 -1.63 -67.69
C MET A 1 32.87 -0.91 -66.35
N ALA A 2 31.69 -0.59 -65.81
CA ALA A 2 31.54 0.10 -64.54
C ALA A 2 31.26 -0.95 -63.43
N PRO A 3 31.81 -0.83 -62.20
CA PRO A 3 31.54 -1.76 -61.11
C PRO A 3 30.21 -1.47 -60.52
N LYS A 4 29.46 -2.55 -60.24
CA LYS A 4 28.18 -2.57 -59.49
C LYS A 4 28.40 -2.18 -58.02
N SER A 5 27.70 -1.13 -57.60
CA SER A 5 27.54 -0.75 -56.22
C SER A 5 26.62 -1.79 -55.50
N ILE A 6 27.13 -2.40 -54.44
CA ILE A 6 26.37 -3.26 -53.53
C ILE A 6 25.80 -2.34 -52.44
N ALA A 7 24.47 -2.20 -52.40
CA ALA A 7 23.76 -1.51 -51.32
C ALA A 7 23.78 -2.38 -50.03
N PRO A 8 23.95 -1.77 -48.84
CA PRO A 8 23.87 -2.52 -47.59
C PRO A 8 22.39 -2.85 -47.27
N GLU A 9 22.16 -4.10 -46.84
CA GLU A 9 20.88 -4.57 -46.38
C GLU A 9 20.45 -3.82 -45.09
N PRO A 10 19.15 -3.58 -44.91
CA PRO A 10 18.65 -2.93 -43.68
C PRO A 10 18.71 -3.89 -42.51
N HIS A 11 19.49 -3.55 -41.47
CA HIS A 11 19.44 -4.18 -40.18
C HIS A 11 18.05 -3.98 -39.56
N SER A 12 17.28 -5.06 -39.46
CA SER A 12 16.05 -5.12 -38.67
C SER A 12 16.39 -4.89 -37.21
N PRO A 13 15.67 -4.03 -36.47
CA PRO A 13 15.89 -3.87 -35.04
C PRO A 13 15.38 -5.11 -34.32
N GLU A 14 16.29 -5.83 -33.69
CA GLU A 14 15.95 -6.94 -32.76
C GLU A 14 15.04 -6.38 -31.67
N LEU A 15 13.80 -6.83 -31.67
CA LEU A 15 12.82 -6.60 -30.64
C LEU A 15 13.36 -7.15 -29.29
N ARG A 16 13.65 -6.25 -28.37
CA ARG A 16 14.06 -6.57 -26.99
C ARG A 16 12.95 -7.39 -26.30
N ALA A 17 13.06 -8.69 -26.36
CA ALA A 17 12.09 -9.69 -25.85
C ALA A 17 12.05 -9.82 -24.31
N GLY A 18 12.66 -8.89 -23.56
CA GLY A 18 12.84 -9.02 -22.10
C GLY A 18 11.77 -8.37 -21.21
N ARG A 19 11.12 -7.29 -21.67
CA ARG A 19 10.25 -6.47 -20.80
C ARG A 19 8.87 -7.10 -20.50
N PRO A 20 8.09 -7.64 -21.47
CA PRO A 20 6.74 -8.15 -21.18
C PRO A 20 6.73 -9.41 -20.32
N ARG A 21 7.64 -10.38 -20.56
CA ARG A 21 7.76 -11.61 -19.77
C ARG A 21 8.17 -11.36 -18.32
N SER A 22 9.02 -10.35 -18.09
CA SER A 22 9.50 -9.99 -16.76
C SER A 22 8.40 -9.34 -15.92
N GLU A 23 7.51 -8.52 -16.51
CA GLU A 23 6.37 -7.89 -15.84
C GLU A 23 5.27 -8.91 -15.53
N HIS A 24 4.96 -9.79 -16.47
CA HIS A 24 3.98 -10.86 -16.26
C HIS A 24 4.40 -11.80 -15.12
N ALA A 25 5.66 -12.25 -15.12
CA ALA A 25 6.19 -13.07 -14.04
C ALA A 25 6.20 -12.33 -12.69
N HIS A 26 6.51 -11.02 -12.69
CA HIS A 26 6.47 -10.21 -11.48
C HIS A 26 5.06 -10.15 -10.88
N ASN A 27 4.06 -9.84 -11.69
CA ASN A 27 2.67 -9.76 -11.26
C ASN A 27 2.14 -11.12 -10.79
N ALA A 28 2.46 -12.21 -11.51
CA ALA A 28 2.08 -13.57 -11.09
C ALA A 28 2.67 -13.94 -9.71
N ILE A 29 3.91 -13.51 -9.42
CA ILE A 29 4.55 -13.74 -8.12
C ILE A 29 3.84 -12.92 -7.03
N LEU A 30 3.51 -11.65 -7.27
CA LEU A 30 2.78 -10.82 -6.30
C LEU A 30 1.37 -11.36 -6.05
N ASP A 31 0.66 -11.80 -7.10
CA ASP A 31 -0.65 -12.41 -6.97
C ASP A 31 -0.60 -13.72 -6.16
N ALA A 32 0.40 -14.57 -6.42
CA ALA A 32 0.61 -15.81 -5.68
C ALA A 32 0.90 -15.53 -4.19
N ALA A 33 1.76 -14.57 -3.88
CA ALA A 33 2.09 -14.18 -2.51
C ALA A 33 0.85 -13.65 -1.77
N PHE A 34 0.08 -12.75 -2.41
CA PHE A 34 -1.14 -12.20 -1.85
C PHE A 34 -2.17 -13.28 -1.52
N ASN A 35 -2.46 -14.17 -2.47
CA ASN A 35 -3.45 -15.23 -2.31
C ASN A 35 -3.02 -16.24 -1.25
N LEU A 36 -1.75 -16.66 -1.22
CA LEU A 36 -1.24 -17.59 -0.19
C LEU A 36 -1.38 -17.01 1.22
N VAL A 37 -1.09 -15.72 1.41
CA VAL A 37 -1.27 -15.09 2.73
C VAL A 37 -2.74 -15.04 3.15
N LEU A 38 -3.67 -14.82 2.22
CA LEU A 38 -5.10 -14.85 2.52
C LEU A 38 -5.60 -16.27 2.84
N GLU A 39 -5.11 -17.28 2.12
CA GLU A 39 -5.55 -18.67 2.23
C GLU A 39 -4.94 -19.39 3.46
N GLU A 40 -3.65 -19.20 3.69
CA GLU A 40 -2.85 -20.00 4.63
C GLU A 40 -2.28 -19.20 5.81
N GLY A 41 -2.33 -17.86 5.73
CA GLY A 41 -1.70 -16.96 6.70
C GLY A 41 -0.20 -16.76 6.44
N PHE A 42 0.34 -15.64 6.96
CA PHE A 42 1.75 -15.26 6.72
C PHE A 42 2.77 -16.29 7.18
N ARG A 43 2.52 -16.99 8.30
CA ARG A 43 3.47 -17.97 8.88
C ARG A 43 3.71 -19.16 7.95
N SER A 44 2.66 -19.67 7.33
CA SER A 44 2.71 -20.85 6.46
C SER A 44 3.36 -20.57 5.10
N VAL A 45 3.40 -19.31 4.68
CA VAL A 45 3.94 -18.91 3.37
C VAL A 45 5.47 -18.97 3.37
N SER A 46 6.05 -19.51 2.28
CA SER A 46 7.48 -19.54 1.99
C SER A 46 7.76 -18.99 0.59
N LEU A 47 9.02 -18.61 0.32
CA LEU A 47 9.41 -18.17 -1.03
C LEU A 47 9.25 -19.31 -2.05
N GLU A 48 9.42 -20.55 -1.61
CA GLU A 48 9.21 -21.76 -2.43
C GLU A 48 7.73 -21.96 -2.80
N SER A 49 6.81 -21.84 -1.82
CA SER A 49 5.37 -21.97 -2.08
C SER A 49 4.87 -20.87 -3.02
N ILE A 50 5.39 -19.65 -2.87
CA ILE A 50 5.10 -18.54 -3.79
C ILE A 50 5.61 -18.84 -5.20
N ALA A 51 6.85 -19.33 -5.35
CA ALA A 51 7.42 -19.67 -6.64
C ALA A 51 6.62 -20.76 -7.34
N ALA A 52 6.24 -21.81 -6.59
CA ALA A 52 5.43 -22.93 -7.09
C ALA A 52 4.05 -22.44 -7.55
N LYS A 53 3.33 -21.65 -6.73
CA LYS A 53 2.00 -21.11 -7.07
C LYS A 53 2.04 -20.15 -8.27
N ALA A 54 3.13 -19.37 -8.40
CA ALA A 54 3.34 -18.46 -9.53
C ALA A 54 3.82 -19.14 -10.82
N GLY A 55 4.19 -20.43 -10.78
CA GLY A 55 4.72 -21.16 -11.93
C GLY A 55 6.09 -20.66 -12.40
N VAL A 56 6.94 -20.18 -11.48
CA VAL A 56 8.27 -19.65 -11.80
C VAL A 56 9.37 -20.43 -11.08
N ALA A 57 10.60 -20.34 -11.62
CA ALA A 57 11.76 -20.92 -10.95
C ALA A 57 12.05 -20.20 -9.62
N LYS A 58 12.40 -20.95 -8.57
CA LYS A 58 12.77 -20.41 -7.24
C LYS A 58 13.81 -19.29 -7.33
N THR A 59 14.82 -19.45 -8.18
CA THR A 59 15.88 -18.47 -8.43
C THR A 59 15.35 -17.11 -8.91
N THR A 60 14.19 -17.08 -9.59
CA THR A 60 13.54 -15.85 -10.02
C THR A 60 13.02 -15.05 -8.82
N VAL A 61 12.46 -15.73 -7.83
CA VAL A 61 11.95 -15.12 -6.59
C VAL A 61 13.12 -14.65 -5.72
N TYR A 62 14.07 -15.53 -5.41
CA TYR A 62 15.23 -15.20 -4.55
C TYR A 62 16.09 -14.05 -5.07
N ARG A 63 16.19 -13.89 -6.40
CA ARG A 63 16.93 -12.77 -6.99
C ARG A 63 16.27 -11.41 -6.75
N ARG A 64 14.95 -11.37 -6.56
CA ARG A 64 14.19 -10.11 -6.45
C ARG A 64 13.83 -9.74 -5.02
N TRP A 65 13.63 -10.73 -4.16
CA TRP A 65 13.20 -10.51 -2.79
C TRP A 65 14.11 -11.25 -1.81
N PRO A 66 14.67 -10.56 -0.81
CA PRO A 66 15.59 -11.15 0.16
C PRO A 66 14.88 -12.13 1.12
N ASN A 67 13.58 -11.92 1.38
CA ASN A 67 12.79 -12.73 2.29
C ASN A 67 11.28 -12.64 1.97
N LYS A 68 10.48 -13.47 2.66
CA LYS A 68 9.03 -13.52 2.46
C LYS A 68 8.32 -12.23 2.87
N ALA A 69 8.83 -11.52 3.88
CA ALA A 69 8.23 -10.27 4.32
C ALA A 69 8.30 -9.20 3.22
N ALA A 70 9.42 -9.13 2.50
CA ALA A 70 9.61 -8.19 1.41
C ALA A 70 8.62 -8.43 0.27
N ILE A 71 8.44 -9.70 -0.17
CA ILE A 71 7.53 -10.03 -1.26
C ILE A 71 6.06 -9.88 -0.86
N VAL A 72 5.69 -10.27 0.34
CA VAL A 72 4.33 -10.11 0.87
C VAL A 72 3.97 -8.63 0.98
N MET A 73 4.89 -7.78 1.40
CA MET A 73 4.65 -6.34 1.48
C MET A 73 4.58 -5.68 0.11
N ASP A 74 5.34 -6.15 -0.90
CA ASP A 74 5.19 -5.68 -2.28
C ASP A 74 3.84 -6.09 -2.86
N ALA A 75 3.43 -7.34 -2.66
CA ALA A 75 2.13 -7.87 -3.06
C ALA A 75 0.97 -7.09 -2.40
N PHE A 76 1.06 -6.86 -1.10
CA PHE A 76 0.12 -6.06 -0.33
C PHE A 76 0.02 -4.63 -0.86
N THR A 77 1.16 -3.97 -1.07
CA THR A 77 1.19 -2.59 -1.55
C THR A 77 0.64 -2.46 -2.97
N ALA A 78 0.91 -3.43 -3.84
CA ALA A 78 0.37 -3.45 -5.19
C ALA A 78 -1.17 -3.60 -5.23
N LYS A 79 -1.74 -4.42 -4.33
CA LYS A 79 -3.18 -4.69 -4.28
C LYS A 79 -3.97 -3.62 -3.51
N VAL A 80 -3.47 -3.19 -2.36
CA VAL A 80 -4.17 -2.28 -1.43
C VAL A 80 -3.70 -0.83 -1.61
N GLY A 81 -2.52 -0.64 -2.20
CA GLY A 81 -1.81 0.65 -2.24
C GLY A 81 -2.51 1.77 -3.00
N SER A 82 -3.20 1.46 -4.08
CA SER A 82 -3.81 2.44 -4.98
C SER A 82 -5.07 3.13 -4.42
N GLY A 83 -5.78 2.48 -3.49
CA GLY A 83 -6.99 3.03 -2.87
C GLY A 83 -6.75 3.99 -1.70
N SER A 84 -5.50 4.27 -1.38
CA SER A 84 -5.11 4.95 -0.13
C SER A 84 -4.48 6.33 -0.33
N LEU A 85 -4.55 6.89 -1.55
CA LEU A 85 -4.10 8.25 -1.80
C LEU A 85 -5.17 9.27 -1.37
N PHE A 86 -4.72 10.46 -0.96
CA PHE A 86 -5.61 11.56 -0.64
C PHE A 86 -6.29 12.04 -1.93
N PRO A 87 -7.64 11.99 -2.02
CA PRO A 87 -8.35 12.46 -3.20
C PRO A 87 -8.19 13.96 -3.37
N THR A 88 -8.20 14.44 -4.62
CA THR A 88 -8.32 15.87 -4.88
C THR A 88 -9.68 16.37 -4.37
N ALA A 89 -9.66 17.43 -3.55
CA ALA A 89 -10.84 18.03 -2.96
C ALA A 89 -10.67 19.56 -2.88
N PRO A 90 -11.75 20.34 -2.66
CA PRO A 90 -11.68 21.79 -2.55
C PRO A 90 -10.78 22.27 -1.42
N THR A 91 -10.73 21.56 -0.30
CA THR A 91 -9.85 21.84 0.84
C THR A 91 -9.05 20.61 1.26
N ALA A 92 -7.94 20.83 1.96
CA ALA A 92 -7.12 19.74 2.49
C ALA A 92 -7.90 18.90 3.52
N ILE A 93 -8.71 19.55 4.35
CA ILE A 93 -9.52 18.83 5.35
C ILE A 93 -10.59 17.94 4.71
N GLU A 94 -11.19 18.35 3.61
CA GLU A 94 -12.13 17.54 2.88
C GLU A 94 -11.42 16.33 2.22
N SER A 95 -10.20 16.53 1.68
CA SER A 95 -9.36 15.44 1.16
C SER A 95 -9.05 14.40 2.24
N ILE A 96 -8.75 14.84 3.48
CA ILE A 96 -8.53 13.96 4.64
C ILE A 96 -9.82 13.17 4.95
N ARG A 97 -10.97 13.84 5.03
CA ARG A 97 -12.26 13.20 5.32
C ARG A 97 -12.60 12.12 4.27
N LEU A 98 -12.47 12.44 2.99
CA LEU A 98 -12.69 11.51 1.90
C LEU A 98 -11.75 10.31 1.93
N GLN A 99 -10.48 10.54 2.28
CA GLN A 99 -9.48 9.48 2.40
C GLN A 99 -9.80 8.54 3.58
N MET A 100 -10.24 9.05 4.74
CA MET A 100 -10.69 8.22 5.86
C MET A 100 -11.87 7.31 5.45
N HIS A 101 -12.82 7.81 4.67
CA HIS A 101 -13.91 7.02 4.11
C HIS A 101 -13.43 5.95 3.13
N ALA A 102 -12.50 6.29 2.24
CA ALA A 102 -11.91 5.36 1.29
C ALA A 102 -11.19 4.22 2.02
N MET A 103 -10.39 4.53 3.02
CA MET A 103 -9.70 3.57 3.86
C MET A 103 -10.68 2.65 4.61
N ALA A 104 -11.74 3.21 5.21
CA ALA A 104 -12.75 2.43 5.90
C ALA A 104 -13.52 1.50 4.94
N ARG A 105 -13.78 1.93 3.69
CA ARG A 105 -14.37 1.06 2.66
C ARG A 105 -13.47 -0.11 2.31
N SER A 106 -12.18 0.15 2.03
CA SER A 106 -11.17 -0.88 1.74
C SER A 106 -11.07 -1.90 2.89
N PHE A 107 -11.04 -1.41 4.13
CA PHE A 107 -10.91 -2.26 5.31
C PHE A 107 -12.15 -3.09 5.68
N ARG A 108 -13.29 -2.87 5.03
CA ARG A 108 -14.47 -3.76 5.15
C ARG A 108 -14.38 -5.01 4.30
N GLY A 109 -13.47 -5.04 3.32
CA GLY A 109 -13.22 -6.18 2.43
C GLY A 109 -11.98 -6.99 2.82
N ASN A 110 -11.47 -7.75 1.84
CA ASN A 110 -10.27 -8.59 1.98
C ASN A 110 -9.03 -7.80 2.40
N ASP A 111 -8.94 -6.53 2.02
CA ASP A 111 -7.84 -5.65 2.42
C ASP A 111 -7.76 -5.53 3.95
N GLY A 112 -8.91 -5.37 4.62
CA GLY A 112 -8.96 -5.29 6.08
C GLY A 112 -8.59 -6.60 6.77
N VAL A 113 -8.98 -7.74 6.19
CA VAL A 113 -8.56 -9.07 6.69
C VAL A 113 -7.04 -9.18 6.64
N LEU A 114 -6.45 -8.81 5.50
CA LEU A 114 -5.01 -8.88 5.31
C LEU A 114 -4.24 -7.89 6.19
N VAL A 115 -4.70 -6.63 6.26
CA VAL A 115 -4.09 -5.60 7.15
C VAL A 115 -4.08 -6.08 8.60
N LYS A 116 -5.22 -6.60 9.09
CA LYS A 116 -5.32 -7.14 10.45
C LYS A 116 -4.35 -8.29 10.69
N ALA A 117 -4.26 -9.25 9.75
CA ALA A 117 -3.34 -10.38 9.84
C ALA A 117 -1.86 -9.94 9.86
N LEU A 118 -1.47 -9.04 8.95
CA LEU A 118 -0.10 -8.53 8.87
C LEU A 118 0.29 -7.71 10.11
N LEU A 119 -0.61 -6.88 10.63
CA LEU A 119 -0.37 -6.12 11.87
C LEU A 119 -0.22 -7.02 13.08
N ALA A 120 -1.02 -8.09 13.19
CA ALA A 120 -0.90 -9.06 14.27
C ALA A 120 0.42 -9.83 14.18
N GLU A 121 0.80 -10.30 12.99
CA GLU A 121 2.02 -11.08 12.78
C GLU A 121 3.28 -10.23 12.99
N ALA A 122 3.25 -8.95 12.60
CA ALA A 122 4.36 -8.02 12.79
C ALA A 122 4.73 -7.77 14.27
N GLN A 123 3.86 -8.15 15.22
CA GLN A 123 4.20 -8.10 16.65
C GLN A 123 5.23 -9.17 17.03
N PHE A 124 5.37 -10.23 16.25
CA PHE A 124 6.23 -11.38 16.53
C PHE A 124 7.32 -11.58 15.48
N ASP A 125 7.24 -10.91 14.35
CA ASP A 125 8.19 -11.02 13.23
C ASP A 125 8.83 -9.64 12.95
N PRO A 126 10.09 -9.41 13.41
CA PRO A 126 10.78 -8.13 13.21
C PRO A 126 11.04 -7.77 11.74
N GLU A 127 11.23 -8.77 10.85
CA GLU A 127 11.43 -8.51 9.41
C GLU A 127 10.14 -7.98 8.79
N LEU A 128 9.00 -8.60 9.13
CA LEU A 128 7.69 -8.13 8.69
C LEU A 128 7.36 -6.75 9.27
N ALA A 129 7.65 -6.52 10.56
CA ALA A 129 7.44 -5.22 11.20
C ALA A 129 8.22 -4.10 10.48
N ASN A 130 9.50 -4.35 10.17
CA ASN A 130 10.35 -3.41 9.45
C ASN A 130 9.86 -3.20 8.00
N ALA A 131 9.47 -4.26 7.30
CA ALA A 131 8.95 -4.17 5.94
C ALA A 131 7.61 -3.41 5.90
N LEU A 132 6.70 -3.69 6.83
CA LEU A 132 5.42 -3.00 7.00
C LEU A 132 5.62 -1.51 7.29
N ARG A 133 6.53 -1.19 8.21
CA ARG A 133 6.89 0.19 8.53
C ARG A 133 7.44 0.93 7.32
N ALA A 134 8.44 0.36 6.64
CA ALA A 134 9.14 1.02 5.54
C ALA A 134 8.27 1.18 4.28
N ARG A 135 7.47 0.16 3.94
CA ARG A 135 6.74 0.10 2.66
C ARG A 135 5.28 0.53 2.75
N TRP A 136 4.72 0.54 3.96
CA TRP A 136 3.32 0.92 4.19
C TRP A 136 3.17 2.14 5.07
N THR A 137 3.66 2.08 6.31
CA THR A 137 3.37 3.11 7.32
C THR A 137 4.04 4.44 7.00
N LEU A 138 5.36 4.46 6.79
CA LEU A 138 6.11 5.70 6.59
C LEU A 138 5.70 6.45 5.32
N PRO A 139 5.52 5.81 4.14
CA PRO A 139 5.07 6.53 2.95
C PRO A 139 3.69 7.19 3.13
N ARG A 140 2.76 6.50 3.80
CA ARG A 140 1.42 7.06 4.07
C ARG A 140 1.44 8.19 5.07
N ARG A 141 2.21 8.06 6.14
CA ARG A 141 2.40 9.16 7.10
C ARG A 141 3.01 10.39 6.43
N LYS A 142 3.99 10.22 5.56
CA LYS A 142 4.59 11.33 4.79
C LYS A 142 3.55 12.08 3.95
N LEU A 143 2.70 11.34 3.23
CA LEU A 143 1.60 11.95 2.45
C LEU A 143 0.59 12.65 3.35
N ALA A 144 0.14 12.00 4.42
CA ALA A 144 -0.79 12.58 5.39
C ALA A 144 -0.22 13.85 6.02
N THR A 145 1.05 13.85 6.43
CA THR A 145 1.75 15.03 6.97
C THR A 145 1.71 16.21 6.01
N SER A 146 1.90 15.96 4.69
CA SER A 146 1.83 17.03 3.68
C SER A 146 0.43 17.65 3.60
N VAL A 147 -0.61 16.81 3.57
CA VAL A 147 -2.00 17.29 3.48
C VAL A 147 -2.45 17.99 4.77
N ILE A 148 -2.02 17.48 5.94
CA ILE A 148 -2.33 18.12 7.23
C ILE A 148 -1.63 19.48 7.36
N ARG A 149 -0.38 19.61 6.92
CA ARG A 149 0.30 20.92 6.86
C ARG A 149 -0.45 21.91 5.96
N GLN A 150 -0.99 21.46 4.85
CA GLN A 150 -1.83 22.28 3.99
C GLN A 150 -3.13 22.70 4.72
N ALA A 151 -3.80 21.80 5.45
CA ALA A 151 -4.98 22.13 6.24
C ALA A 151 -4.67 23.15 7.36
N ILE A 152 -3.49 23.07 7.98
CA ILE A 152 -3.01 24.08 8.95
C ILE A 152 -2.80 25.43 8.25
N GLN A 153 -2.19 25.46 7.07
CA GLN A 153 -1.98 26.68 6.29
C GLN A 153 -3.29 27.32 5.81
N GLN A 154 -4.30 26.49 5.51
CA GLN A 154 -5.65 26.95 5.13
C GLN A 154 -6.48 27.45 6.32
N GLY A 155 -6.02 27.22 7.56
CA GLY A 155 -6.74 27.59 8.78
C GLY A 155 -7.84 26.60 9.19
N ASP A 156 -7.94 25.44 8.55
CA ASP A 156 -8.89 24.38 8.90
C ASP A 156 -8.46 23.64 10.18
N ILE A 157 -7.15 23.56 10.43
CA ILE A 157 -6.54 22.98 11.63
C ILE A 157 -5.73 24.07 12.33
N ARG A 158 -5.85 24.16 13.65
CA ARG A 158 -5.13 25.13 14.47
C ARG A 158 -3.61 24.99 14.34
N SER A 159 -2.90 26.10 14.38
CA SER A 159 -1.44 26.11 14.43
C SER A 159 -0.90 25.55 15.75
N GLY A 160 0.37 25.12 15.75
CA GLY A 160 1.04 24.63 16.95
C GLY A 160 0.77 23.17 17.33
N ILE A 161 -0.04 22.45 16.52
CA ILE A 161 -0.23 21.00 16.69
C ILE A 161 0.71 20.23 15.76
N SER A 162 1.25 19.13 16.25
CA SER A 162 2.06 18.22 15.42
C SER A 162 1.19 17.53 14.37
N PRO A 163 1.58 17.51 13.07
CA PRO A 163 0.89 16.69 12.09
C PRO A 163 0.84 15.19 12.44
N ASP A 164 1.83 14.67 13.15
CA ASP A 164 1.83 13.29 13.61
C ASP A 164 0.74 13.01 14.63
N ASP A 165 0.50 13.94 15.57
CA ASP A 165 -0.60 13.83 16.54
C ASP A 165 -1.96 13.87 15.84
N VAL A 166 -2.12 14.74 14.82
CA VAL A 166 -3.34 14.79 14.01
C VAL A 166 -3.57 13.46 13.27
N ILE A 167 -2.50 12.86 12.70
CA ILE A 167 -2.59 11.55 12.05
C ILE A 167 -3.08 10.51 13.06
N ASP A 168 -2.50 10.47 14.23
CA ASP A 168 -2.85 9.46 15.24
C ASP A 168 -4.29 9.65 15.74
N LEU A 169 -4.73 10.90 15.99
CA LEU A 169 -6.12 11.19 16.37
C LEU A 169 -7.14 10.73 15.32
N LEU A 170 -6.86 10.96 14.04
CA LEU A 170 -7.81 10.67 12.95
C LEU A 170 -7.83 9.18 12.57
N TYR A 171 -6.67 8.52 12.55
CA TYR A 171 -6.54 7.18 11.96
C TYR A 171 -6.46 6.05 12.99
N ALA A 172 -5.94 6.28 14.20
CA ALA A 172 -5.86 5.23 15.22
C ALA A 172 -7.22 4.61 15.55
N PRO A 173 -8.34 5.34 15.64
CA PRO A 173 -9.65 4.76 15.88
C PRO A 173 -10.10 3.75 14.80
N ILE A 174 -9.70 3.97 13.54
CA ILE A 174 -10.02 3.06 12.43
C ILE A 174 -9.25 1.75 12.60
N TYR A 175 -7.94 1.82 12.86
CA TYR A 175 -7.11 0.64 13.12
C TYR A 175 -7.53 -0.10 14.41
N TYR A 176 -7.85 0.62 15.47
CA TYR A 176 -8.35 0.03 16.72
C TYR A 176 -9.60 -0.79 16.45
N ARG A 177 -10.59 -0.21 15.75
CA ARG A 177 -11.84 -0.90 15.43
C ARG A 177 -11.64 -2.09 14.50
N LEU A 178 -10.75 -1.97 13.51
CA LEU A 178 -10.36 -3.07 12.63
C LEU A 178 -9.78 -4.25 13.43
N GLN A 179 -8.84 -3.98 14.33
CA GLN A 179 -8.14 -5.02 15.10
C GLN A 179 -9.01 -5.65 16.18
N ARG A 180 -9.80 -4.84 16.88
CA ARG A 180 -10.60 -5.28 18.05
C ARG A 180 -12.01 -5.73 17.70
N ALA A 181 -12.46 -5.53 16.46
CA ALA A 181 -13.80 -5.87 15.99
C ALA A 181 -14.93 -5.29 16.87
N THR A 182 -14.72 -4.10 17.46
CA THR A 182 -15.69 -3.46 18.37
C THR A 182 -16.89 -2.85 17.65
N GLY A 183 -17.01 -3.04 16.34
CA GLY A 183 -18.12 -2.62 15.51
C GLY A 183 -17.71 -2.34 14.07
N PRO A 184 -18.66 -2.07 13.16
CA PRO A 184 -18.38 -1.87 11.75
C PRO A 184 -17.66 -0.53 11.49
N LEU A 185 -16.78 -0.50 10.51
CA LEU A 185 -16.18 0.71 9.94
C LEU A 185 -17.21 1.39 9.00
N SER A 186 -18.38 1.78 9.55
CA SER A 186 -19.47 2.38 8.77
C SER A 186 -19.17 3.85 8.42
N HIS A 187 -19.89 4.38 7.42
CA HIS A 187 -19.84 5.79 7.08
C HIS A 187 -20.16 6.68 8.31
N ALA A 188 -21.23 6.38 9.03
CA ALA A 188 -21.63 7.13 10.23
C ALA A 188 -20.56 7.09 11.34
N TYR A 189 -19.79 5.99 11.46
CA TYR A 189 -18.70 5.93 12.41
C TYR A 189 -17.56 6.87 12.01
N ILE A 190 -17.16 6.86 10.74
CA ILE A 190 -16.09 7.73 10.24
C ILE A 190 -16.46 9.20 10.44
N GLU A 191 -17.69 9.60 10.09
CA GLU A 191 -18.16 10.97 10.30
C GLU A 191 -18.09 11.37 11.79
N ARG A 192 -18.50 10.49 12.70
CA ARG A 192 -18.45 10.80 14.14
C ARG A 192 -17.02 11.01 14.65
N ILE A 193 -16.10 10.10 14.34
CA ILE A 193 -14.71 10.23 14.81
C ILE A 193 -14.05 11.47 14.19
N PHE A 194 -14.32 11.73 12.91
CA PHE A 194 -13.82 12.92 12.24
C PHE A 194 -14.36 14.19 12.92
N HIS A 195 -15.68 14.28 13.12
CA HIS A 195 -16.32 15.42 13.79
C HIS A 195 -15.74 15.66 15.20
N HIS A 196 -15.65 14.61 16.02
CA HIS A 196 -15.11 14.73 17.39
C HIS A 196 -13.62 15.14 17.39
N ALA A 197 -12.82 14.61 16.48
CA ALA A 197 -11.44 15.03 16.34
C ALA A 197 -11.35 16.52 15.94
N MET A 198 -12.17 16.95 14.99
CA MET A 198 -12.18 18.34 14.52
C MET A 198 -12.59 19.34 15.61
N GLN A 199 -13.43 18.97 16.57
CA GLN A 199 -13.76 19.84 17.72
C GLN A 199 -12.52 20.25 18.53
N GLY A 200 -11.49 19.40 18.59
CA GLY A 200 -10.22 19.71 19.25
C GLY A 200 -9.13 20.23 18.31
N LEU A 201 -9.36 20.19 17.01
CA LEU A 201 -8.35 20.52 15.98
C LEU A 201 -8.63 21.87 15.30
N THR A 202 -9.88 22.33 15.25
CA THR A 202 -10.23 23.64 14.67
C THR A 202 -9.69 24.79 15.53
N PRO A 203 -9.33 25.94 14.93
CA PRO A 203 -9.03 27.15 15.67
C PRO A 203 -10.22 27.57 16.55
N THR A 204 -9.92 28.01 17.76
CA THR A 204 -10.90 28.65 18.68
C THR A 204 -11.13 30.09 18.29
#